data_188a46a13ca4de989e0f202dbeb73602
#
_entry.id   188a46a13ca4de989e0f202dbeb73602
#
_cell.length_a   1.000
_cell.length_b   1.000
_cell.length_c   1.000
_cell.angle_alpha   90.00
_cell.angle_beta   90.00
_cell.angle_gamma   90.00
#
_symmetry.space_group_name_H-M   'P 1'
#
loop_
_entity.id
_entity.type
_entity.pdbx_description
1 polymer ?
#
loop_
_entity_poly.entity_id
_entity_poly.type
_entity_poly.pdbx_seq_one_letter_code
_entity_poly.pdbx_strand_id
1 'polypeptide(L)'
;MLVKADRWPPVEAIGTIFIILLSNIVQVLSFRSMQHVNMKKKLIIAAFAIFPLIALCQKPDTLIKKLDSLSRKTDSAGGQANNISTKAYNENTRITFSSYFILLGSDLKQEFTAPFHFTLKDWRTVGAVAIVGGALFLVDEPVQRYALRLRDSSATVRNTSKYVTKFGGSYEAYILAGLGAYGFILKNEKIKTTTLLATQAYITGAAMESVLKFLSGRQRPYYYDPRYVEAEPKFHGPFTSGKDVNGKRINSSFPSGHTTVAFAAATVFAMEYRDRPLVPLISYSAATLIGLSRITENKHWITDVFFGGVLGYFTGRLVVNNYHRYAKLKAPNQKKNSISFNLQYQYGRVTPGLTYKF
;
A
#
# COMPACT_ATOMS: atom_id res chain seq x y z
N MET A 1 -11.94 -34.99 -12.43
CA MET A 1 -12.83 -33.85 -12.09
C MET A 1 -11.92 -32.65 -11.74
N LEU A 2 -11.62 -31.83 -12.74
CA LEU A 2 -10.69 -30.71 -12.65
C LEU A 2 -11.43 -29.51 -12.04
N VAL A 3 -11.09 -29.13 -10.81
CA VAL A 3 -11.57 -27.89 -10.19
C VAL A 3 -10.86 -26.73 -10.86
N LYS A 4 -11.60 -25.95 -11.66
CA LYS A 4 -11.15 -24.67 -12.21
C LYS A 4 -10.77 -23.74 -11.06
N ALA A 5 -9.54 -23.29 -11.08
CA ALA A 5 -9.07 -22.22 -10.20
C ALA A 5 -9.80 -20.93 -10.59
N ASP A 6 -10.75 -20.52 -9.77
CA ASP A 6 -11.50 -19.29 -9.96
C ASP A 6 -10.54 -18.09 -9.88
N ARG A 7 -10.57 -17.30 -10.94
CA ARG A 7 -9.82 -16.04 -11.05
C ARG A 7 -10.31 -15.08 -9.98
N TRP A 8 -9.37 -14.52 -9.25
CA TRP A 8 -9.64 -13.38 -8.39
C TRP A 8 -10.35 -12.27 -9.17
N PRO A 9 -11.32 -11.58 -8.55
CA PRO A 9 -11.94 -10.44 -9.20
C PRO A 9 -10.84 -9.43 -9.59
N PRO A 10 -10.94 -8.84 -10.78
CA PRO A 10 -9.99 -7.85 -11.24
C PRO A 10 -9.92 -6.69 -10.23
N VAL A 11 -8.81 -5.94 -10.24
CA VAL A 11 -8.57 -4.76 -9.36
C VAL A 11 -9.78 -3.81 -9.32
N GLU A 12 -10.61 -3.81 -10.36
CA GLU A 12 -11.92 -3.16 -10.46
C GLU A 12 -12.93 -3.62 -9.40
N ALA A 13 -12.87 -4.87 -8.93
CA ALA A 13 -13.82 -5.37 -7.93
C ALA A 13 -13.48 -4.91 -6.50
N ILE A 14 -12.21 -4.70 -6.16
CA ILE A 14 -11.81 -4.11 -4.87
C ILE A 14 -12.20 -2.63 -4.86
N GLY A 15 -12.02 -1.93 -5.98
CA GLY A 15 -12.55 -0.59 -6.19
C GLY A 15 -14.08 -0.55 -6.06
N THR A 16 -14.76 -1.56 -6.59
CA THR A 16 -16.23 -1.67 -6.56
C THR A 16 -16.76 -1.92 -5.14
N ILE A 17 -16.13 -2.77 -4.35
CA ILE A 17 -16.51 -3.01 -2.93
C ILE A 17 -16.27 -1.73 -2.10
N PHE A 18 -15.18 -1.02 -2.35
CA PHE A 18 -14.90 0.26 -1.70
C PHE A 18 -15.89 1.36 -2.15
N ILE A 19 -16.26 1.38 -3.43
CA ILE A 19 -17.26 2.28 -3.99
C ILE A 19 -18.66 1.94 -3.45
N ILE A 20 -19.03 0.67 -3.27
CA ILE A 20 -20.32 0.26 -2.69
C ILE A 20 -20.40 0.64 -1.21
N LEU A 21 -19.32 0.48 -0.44
CA LEU A 21 -19.25 0.96 0.94
C LEU A 21 -19.34 2.50 1.01
N LEU A 22 -18.69 3.20 0.10
CA LEU A 22 -18.78 4.66 -0.03
C LEU A 22 -20.18 5.11 -0.50
N SER A 23 -20.81 4.41 -1.46
CA SER A 23 -22.15 4.75 -1.95
C SER A 23 -23.21 4.64 -0.85
N ASN A 24 -23.09 3.63 0.02
CA ASN A 24 -23.95 3.50 1.20
C ASN A 24 -23.71 4.60 2.23
N ILE A 25 -22.47 5.07 2.39
CA ILE A 25 -22.13 6.23 3.25
C ILE A 25 -22.66 7.54 2.64
N VAL A 26 -22.57 7.69 1.32
CA VAL A 26 -23.05 8.88 0.59
C VAL A 26 -24.58 8.93 0.51
N GLN A 27 -25.27 7.80 0.39
CA GLN A 27 -26.75 7.75 0.45
C GLN A 27 -27.30 8.15 1.82
N VAL A 28 -26.60 7.91 2.90
CA VAL A 28 -26.97 8.35 4.27
C VAL A 28 -26.74 9.87 4.46
N LEU A 29 -25.87 10.48 3.65
CA LEU A 29 -25.55 11.91 3.65
C LEU A 29 -26.37 12.64 2.58
N SER A 30 -27.71 12.74 2.79
CA SER A 30 -28.62 13.35 1.82
C SER A 30 -28.27 14.80 1.41
N PHE A 31 -28.42 15.04 0.17
CA PHE A 31 -28.32 16.11 -0.81
C PHE A 31 -28.61 17.58 -0.38
N ARG A 32 -28.85 17.89 0.89
CA ARG A 32 -29.32 19.23 1.34
C ARG A 32 -28.21 20.25 1.66
N SER A 33 -26.93 19.89 1.59
CA SER A 33 -25.83 20.79 2.04
C SER A 33 -24.99 21.39 0.89
N MET A 34 -25.33 21.17 -0.39
CA MET A 34 -24.44 21.54 -1.51
C MET A 34 -24.55 22.98 -2.02
N GLN A 35 -25.31 23.89 -1.39
CA GLN A 35 -25.55 25.22 -1.97
C GLN A 35 -24.49 26.30 -1.68
N HIS A 36 -23.51 26.07 -0.81
CA HIS A 36 -22.50 27.09 -0.48
C HIS A 36 -21.04 26.66 -0.66
N VAL A 37 -20.66 26.15 -1.83
CA VAL A 37 -19.24 25.89 -2.15
C VAL A 37 -18.63 27.05 -2.94
N ASN A 38 -17.81 27.87 -2.26
CA ASN A 38 -17.14 29.04 -2.80
C ASN A 38 -16.18 28.68 -3.95
N MET A 39 -16.21 29.43 -5.07
CA MET A 39 -15.46 29.22 -6.31
C MET A 39 -13.92 29.15 -6.12
N LYS A 40 -13.39 29.79 -5.07
CA LYS A 40 -11.96 29.68 -4.70
C LYS A 40 -11.52 28.26 -4.31
N LYS A 41 -12.43 27.44 -3.77
CA LYS A 41 -12.15 26.04 -3.42
C LYS A 41 -12.02 25.14 -4.68
N LYS A 42 -12.65 25.50 -5.80
CA LYS A 42 -12.57 24.79 -7.10
C LYS A 42 -11.22 24.99 -7.80
N LEU A 43 -10.59 26.16 -7.64
CA LEU A 43 -9.30 26.50 -8.25
C LEU A 43 -8.11 25.74 -7.60
N ILE A 44 -8.18 25.44 -6.31
CA ILE A 44 -7.13 24.69 -5.59
C ILE A 44 -7.08 23.24 -6.06
N ILE A 45 -8.23 22.65 -6.37
CA ILE A 45 -8.32 21.28 -6.93
C ILE A 45 -7.66 21.21 -8.32
N ALA A 46 -7.83 22.24 -9.15
CA ALA A 46 -7.20 22.36 -10.47
C ALA A 46 -5.67 22.52 -10.37
N ALA A 47 -5.17 23.27 -9.37
CA ALA A 47 -3.73 23.47 -9.17
C ALA A 47 -2.99 22.19 -8.74
N PHE A 48 -3.62 21.33 -7.94
CA PHE A 48 -3.05 20.04 -7.55
C PHE A 48 -2.99 19.01 -8.70
N ALA A 49 -3.86 19.16 -9.71
CA ALA A 49 -3.86 18.35 -10.92
C ALA A 49 -2.74 18.76 -11.92
N ILE A 50 -2.15 19.95 -11.76
CA ILE A 50 -1.14 20.52 -12.69
C ILE A 50 0.31 20.31 -12.19
N PHE A 51 0.51 19.92 -10.93
CA PHE A 51 1.84 19.80 -10.32
C PHE A 51 2.83 18.82 -10.99
N PRO A 52 2.43 17.80 -11.78
CA PRO A 52 3.37 16.90 -12.42
C PRO A 52 4.03 17.42 -13.70
N LEU A 53 3.83 18.66 -14.13
CA LEU A 53 4.32 19.14 -15.44
C LEU A 53 5.76 19.62 -15.48
N ILE A 54 6.52 19.55 -14.37
CA ILE A 54 7.94 19.97 -14.36
C ILE A 54 8.80 18.73 -14.03
N ALA A 55 8.80 17.76 -14.94
CA ALA A 55 9.69 16.60 -14.86
C ALA A 55 10.94 16.80 -15.73
N LEU A 56 12.07 17.14 -15.11
CA LEU A 56 13.38 17.04 -15.73
C LEU A 56 13.74 15.55 -15.88
N CYS A 57 14.02 15.14 -17.12
CA CYS A 57 14.37 13.80 -17.53
C CYS A 57 15.58 13.26 -16.73
N GLN A 58 15.33 12.43 -15.71
CA GLN A 58 16.41 11.73 -15.00
C GLN A 58 16.76 10.45 -15.74
N LYS A 59 18.08 10.16 -15.86
CA LYS A 59 18.56 8.89 -16.41
C LYS A 59 18.04 7.74 -15.52
N PRO A 60 17.41 6.69 -16.11
CA PRO A 60 16.91 5.56 -15.34
C PRO A 60 18.04 4.85 -14.61
N ASP A 61 17.77 4.41 -13.38
CA ASP A 61 18.69 3.64 -12.55
C ASP A 61 19.15 2.38 -13.27
N THR A 62 20.45 2.10 -13.25
CA THR A 62 21.03 0.89 -13.85
C THR A 62 20.45 -0.39 -13.25
N LEU A 63 20.08 -0.38 -11.95
CA LEU A 63 19.41 -1.50 -11.31
C LEU A 63 18.00 -1.69 -11.84
N ILE A 64 17.22 -0.61 -11.98
CA ILE A 64 15.88 -0.63 -12.58
C ILE A 64 15.95 -1.10 -14.02
N LYS A 65 16.89 -0.59 -14.84
CA LYS A 65 17.09 -1.06 -16.22
C LYS A 65 17.41 -2.55 -16.28
N LYS A 66 18.24 -3.05 -15.37
CA LYS A 66 18.59 -4.46 -15.29
C LYS A 66 17.39 -5.31 -14.86
N LEU A 67 16.59 -4.85 -13.89
CA LEU A 67 15.36 -5.48 -13.47
C LEU A 67 14.30 -5.48 -14.57
N ASP A 68 14.13 -4.36 -15.28
CA ASP A 68 13.16 -4.23 -16.37
C ASP A 68 13.57 -5.02 -17.62
N SER A 69 14.87 -5.09 -17.94
CA SER A 69 15.36 -5.88 -19.07
C SER A 69 15.15 -7.38 -18.86
N LEU A 70 15.22 -7.85 -17.62
CA LEU A 70 14.98 -9.24 -17.25
C LEU A 70 13.47 -9.55 -17.19
N SER A 71 12.66 -8.61 -16.74
CA SER A 71 11.20 -8.69 -16.80
C SER A 71 10.73 -8.87 -18.26
N ARG A 72 11.19 -8.05 -19.18
CA ARG A 72 10.82 -8.15 -20.62
C ARG A 72 11.23 -9.46 -21.29
N LYS A 73 12.36 -10.06 -20.88
CA LYS A 73 12.79 -11.37 -21.40
C LYS A 73 11.97 -12.53 -20.86
N THR A 74 11.29 -12.36 -19.71
CA THR A 74 10.52 -13.42 -19.05
C THR A 74 9.05 -13.41 -19.43
N ASP A 75 8.53 -12.29 -19.90
CA ASP A 75 7.12 -12.14 -20.31
C ASP A 75 6.75 -12.93 -21.57
N SER A 76 7.77 -13.44 -22.30
CA SER A 76 7.57 -14.31 -23.48
C SER A 76 7.33 -15.78 -23.14
N ALA A 77 7.47 -16.20 -21.88
CA ALA A 77 7.42 -17.61 -21.49
C ALA A 77 6.80 -17.85 -20.11
N GLY A 78 5.53 -17.47 -19.94
CA GLY A 78 4.77 -17.88 -18.76
C GLY A 78 4.82 -16.88 -17.60
N GLY A 79 3.63 -16.62 -17.07
CA GLY A 79 3.35 -15.63 -16.06
C GLY A 79 4.30 -15.65 -14.87
N GLN A 80 4.50 -14.49 -14.30
CA GLN A 80 5.30 -14.25 -13.10
C GLN A 80 4.91 -15.24 -11.99
N ALA A 81 5.76 -16.23 -11.72
CA ALA A 81 5.57 -17.10 -10.57
C ALA A 81 5.76 -16.27 -9.30
N ASN A 82 4.66 -15.80 -8.73
CA ASN A 82 4.70 -15.24 -7.39
C ASN A 82 5.11 -16.36 -6.43
N ASN A 83 6.01 -16.07 -5.51
CA ASN A 83 6.44 -17.01 -4.47
C ASN A 83 5.30 -17.23 -3.45
N ILE A 84 4.17 -17.77 -3.90
CA ILE A 84 3.02 -18.07 -3.06
C ILE A 84 3.25 -19.35 -2.25
N SER A 85 3.92 -20.33 -2.86
CA SER A 85 4.23 -21.59 -2.20
C SER A 85 5.34 -21.41 -1.15
N THR A 86 5.18 -22.02 0.01
CA THR A 86 6.20 -22.02 1.08
C THR A 86 7.55 -22.56 0.60
N LYS A 87 7.54 -23.53 -0.34
CA LYS A 87 8.74 -24.11 -0.95
C LYS A 87 9.54 -23.15 -1.83
N ALA A 88 8.92 -22.06 -2.28
CA ALA A 88 9.57 -21.02 -3.08
C ALA A 88 10.48 -20.11 -2.22
N TYR A 89 10.28 -20.09 -0.90
CA TYR A 89 11.08 -19.33 0.05
C TYR A 89 12.21 -20.23 0.57
N ASN A 90 13.32 -20.20 -0.11
CA ASN A 90 14.49 -21.03 0.17
C ASN A 90 15.75 -20.18 0.38
N GLU A 91 16.89 -20.80 0.59
CA GLU A 91 18.16 -20.11 0.82
C GLU A 91 18.56 -19.16 -0.31
N ASN A 92 18.19 -19.45 -1.56
CA ASN A 92 18.52 -18.63 -2.72
C ASN A 92 17.65 -17.36 -2.81
N THR A 93 16.43 -17.38 -2.27
CA THR A 93 15.47 -16.27 -2.31
C THR A 93 15.44 -15.48 -1.00
N ARG A 94 16.09 -15.97 0.07
CA ARG A 94 16.10 -15.28 1.37
C ARG A 94 16.67 -13.86 1.26
N ILE A 95 16.08 -12.96 2.02
CA ILE A 95 16.59 -11.60 2.17
C ILE A 95 17.74 -11.62 3.18
N THR A 96 18.95 -11.31 2.73
CA THR A 96 20.12 -11.09 3.58
C THR A 96 20.15 -9.64 4.06
N PHE A 97 20.98 -9.34 5.08
CA PHE A 97 21.16 -7.98 5.59
C PHE A 97 21.51 -6.99 4.46
N SER A 98 22.49 -7.32 3.64
CA SER A 98 22.89 -6.47 2.50
C SER A 98 21.76 -6.30 1.49
N SER A 99 21.07 -7.39 1.11
CA SER A 99 19.98 -7.31 0.14
C SER A 99 18.76 -6.55 0.68
N TYR A 100 18.54 -6.54 2.00
CA TYR A 100 17.48 -5.75 2.61
C TYR A 100 17.66 -4.26 2.35
N PHE A 101 18.87 -3.73 2.59
CA PHE A 101 19.14 -2.30 2.37
C PHE A 101 19.23 -1.92 0.88
N ILE A 102 19.70 -2.82 0.01
CA ILE A 102 19.68 -2.62 -1.44
C ILE A 102 18.23 -2.51 -1.93
N LEU A 103 17.34 -3.41 -1.48
CA LEU A 103 15.92 -3.38 -1.83
C LEU A 103 15.26 -2.12 -1.26
N LEU A 104 15.47 -1.80 0.02
CA LEU A 104 14.90 -0.61 0.63
C LEU A 104 15.32 0.68 -0.11
N GLY A 105 16.60 0.80 -0.46
CA GLY A 105 17.09 1.94 -1.26
C GLY A 105 16.46 2.00 -2.65
N SER A 106 16.26 0.84 -3.28
CA SER A 106 15.56 0.73 -4.56
C SER A 106 14.08 1.10 -4.43
N ASP A 107 13.40 0.65 -3.39
CA ASP A 107 12.00 0.95 -3.11
C ASP A 107 11.79 2.46 -2.92
N LEU A 108 12.58 3.08 -2.05
CA LEU A 108 12.56 4.52 -1.83
C LEU A 108 12.78 5.28 -3.15
N LYS A 109 13.84 4.93 -3.89
CA LYS A 109 14.13 5.59 -5.17
C LYS A 109 12.98 5.46 -6.15
N GLN A 110 12.42 4.26 -6.32
CA GLN A 110 11.31 4.04 -7.24
C GLN A 110 10.05 4.78 -6.80
N GLU A 111 9.72 4.79 -5.51
CA GLU A 111 8.54 5.51 -4.99
C GLU A 111 8.64 7.01 -5.26
N PHE A 112 9.81 7.64 -4.97
CA PHE A 112 10.03 9.06 -5.22
C PHE A 112 10.10 9.43 -6.70
N THR A 113 10.56 8.51 -7.55
CA THR A 113 10.68 8.78 -8.99
C THR A 113 9.49 8.26 -9.80
N ALA A 114 8.57 7.51 -9.20
CA ALA A 114 7.40 6.94 -9.87
C ALA A 114 6.60 7.94 -10.71
N PRO A 115 6.28 9.16 -10.25
CA PRO A 115 5.52 10.12 -11.04
C PRO A 115 6.18 10.49 -12.37
N PHE A 116 7.51 10.42 -12.45
CA PHE A 116 8.27 10.74 -13.66
C PHE A 116 8.32 9.60 -14.69
N HIS A 117 7.81 8.42 -14.32
CA HIS A 117 7.81 7.21 -15.15
C HIS A 117 6.39 6.68 -15.40
N PHE A 118 5.36 7.44 -15.05
CA PHE A 118 3.98 7.04 -15.22
C PHE A 118 3.62 6.85 -16.70
N THR A 119 3.02 5.70 -17.00
CA THR A 119 2.39 5.42 -18.28
C THR A 119 1.00 6.07 -18.36
N LEU A 120 0.40 6.09 -19.55
CA LEU A 120 -0.98 6.57 -19.71
C LEU A 120 -1.98 5.81 -18.82
N LYS A 121 -1.73 4.51 -18.57
CA LYS A 121 -2.56 3.69 -17.67
C LYS A 121 -2.42 4.17 -16.22
N ASP A 122 -1.21 4.51 -15.79
CA ASP A 122 -0.96 5.01 -14.45
C ASP A 122 -1.62 6.38 -14.27
N TRP A 123 -1.54 7.26 -15.25
CA TRP A 123 -2.22 8.57 -15.24
C TRP A 123 -3.74 8.45 -15.17
N ARG A 124 -4.35 7.46 -15.84
CA ARG A 124 -5.78 7.17 -15.70
C ARG A 124 -6.14 6.75 -14.26
N THR A 125 -5.30 5.95 -13.64
CA THR A 125 -5.48 5.53 -12.23
C THR A 125 -5.35 6.72 -11.29
N VAL A 126 -4.33 7.56 -11.48
CA VAL A 126 -4.15 8.81 -10.71
C VAL A 126 -5.36 9.73 -10.90
N GLY A 127 -5.87 9.88 -12.13
CA GLY A 127 -7.06 10.67 -12.42
C GLY A 127 -8.30 10.15 -11.69
N ALA A 128 -8.53 8.83 -11.71
CA ALA A 128 -9.63 8.21 -10.98
C ALA A 128 -9.52 8.44 -9.46
N VAL A 129 -8.33 8.26 -8.89
CA VAL A 129 -8.07 8.54 -7.47
C VAL A 129 -8.28 10.01 -7.14
N ALA A 130 -7.85 10.92 -8.02
CA ALA A 130 -8.04 12.36 -7.83
C ALA A 130 -9.52 12.77 -7.86
N ILE A 131 -10.32 12.16 -8.73
CA ILE A 131 -11.79 12.39 -8.80
C ILE A 131 -12.45 11.95 -7.49
N VAL A 132 -12.16 10.72 -7.03
CA VAL A 132 -12.72 10.21 -5.77
C VAL A 132 -12.26 11.04 -4.58
N GLY A 133 -10.97 11.38 -4.52
CA GLY A 133 -10.41 12.24 -3.47
C GLY A 133 -11.02 13.63 -3.46
N GLY A 134 -11.24 14.23 -4.64
CA GLY A 134 -11.94 15.50 -4.78
C GLY A 134 -13.39 15.46 -4.29
N ALA A 135 -14.11 14.39 -4.58
CA ALA A 135 -15.47 14.20 -4.07
C ALA A 135 -15.46 14.02 -2.53
N LEU A 136 -14.52 13.26 -1.99
CA LEU A 136 -14.37 13.08 -0.54
C LEU A 136 -13.99 14.39 0.16
N PHE A 137 -13.22 15.25 -0.49
CA PHE A 137 -12.85 16.56 0.07
C PHE A 137 -14.07 17.44 0.36
N LEU A 138 -15.15 17.32 -0.44
CA LEU A 138 -16.40 18.06 -0.22
C LEU A 138 -17.14 17.61 1.04
N VAL A 139 -16.89 16.40 1.50
CA VAL A 139 -17.56 15.80 2.67
C VAL A 139 -16.65 15.66 3.90
N ASP A 140 -15.43 16.21 3.86
CA ASP A 140 -14.48 16.14 5.01
C ASP A 140 -15.11 16.67 6.31
N GLU A 141 -15.67 17.86 6.28
CA GLU A 141 -16.29 18.49 7.46
C GLU A 141 -17.56 17.74 7.93
N PRO A 142 -18.53 17.41 7.06
CA PRO A 142 -19.70 16.64 7.48
C PRO A 142 -19.34 15.28 8.09
N VAL A 143 -18.41 14.56 7.48
CA VAL A 143 -17.96 13.25 7.99
C VAL A 143 -17.27 13.41 9.34
N GLN A 144 -16.41 14.41 9.50
CA GLN A 144 -15.74 14.67 10.78
C GLN A 144 -16.76 14.99 11.87
N ARG A 145 -17.74 15.87 11.63
CA ARG A 145 -18.81 16.18 12.60
C ARG A 145 -19.64 14.95 12.96
N TYR A 146 -19.96 14.11 11.98
CA TYR A 146 -20.67 12.85 12.22
C TYR A 146 -19.85 11.88 13.07
N ALA A 147 -18.57 11.69 12.74
CA ALA A 147 -17.68 10.80 13.47
C ALA A 147 -17.49 11.23 14.94
N LEU A 148 -17.42 12.53 15.21
CA LEU A 148 -17.34 13.05 16.58
C LEU A 148 -18.64 12.80 17.34
N ARG A 149 -19.80 13.06 16.74
CA ARG A 149 -21.09 12.74 17.37
C ARG A 149 -21.22 11.27 17.69
N LEU A 150 -20.82 10.38 16.78
CA LEU A 150 -20.84 8.95 16.97
C LEU A 150 -19.91 8.50 18.13
N ARG A 151 -18.70 9.08 18.17
CA ARG A 151 -17.76 8.84 19.27
C ARG A 151 -18.31 9.30 20.61
N ASP A 152 -18.90 10.48 20.65
CA ASP A 152 -19.36 11.10 21.90
C ASP A 152 -20.66 10.44 22.42
N SER A 153 -21.52 9.91 21.52
CA SER A 153 -22.73 9.19 21.86
C SER A 153 -22.52 7.73 22.28
N SER A 154 -21.36 7.11 21.92
CA SER A 154 -21.10 5.69 22.17
C SER A 154 -19.78 5.45 22.87
N ALA A 155 -19.84 4.97 24.12
CA ALA A 155 -18.65 4.55 24.87
C ALA A 155 -17.88 3.43 24.15
N THR A 156 -18.58 2.51 23.47
CA THR A 156 -17.97 1.43 22.70
C THR A 156 -17.14 1.98 21.55
N VAL A 157 -17.71 2.89 20.75
CA VAL A 157 -16.98 3.52 19.63
C VAL A 157 -15.76 4.27 20.14
N ARG A 158 -15.94 5.09 21.17
CA ARG A 158 -14.85 5.87 21.78
C ARG A 158 -13.71 4.99 22.28
N ASN A 159 -14.01 3.94 23.03
CA ASN A 159 -12.99 3.06 23.58
C ASN A 159 -12.31 2.23 22.48
N THR A 160 -13.08 1.63 21.56
CA THR A 160 -12.53 0.86 20.44
C THR A 160 -11.61 1.71 19.58
N SER A 161 -12.03 2.92 19.19
CA SER A 161 -11.18 3.83 18.39
C SER A 161 -9.88 4.17 19.09
N LYS A 162 -9.93 4.45 20.40
CA LYS A 162 -8.75 4.75 21.20
C LYS A 162 -7.73 3.60 21.24
N TYR A 163 -8.20 2.34 21.23
CA TYR A 163 -7.31 1.17 21.20
C TYR A 163 -6.83 0.87 19.78
N VAL A 164 -7.74 0.83 18.81
CA VAL A 164 -7.45 0.50 17.41
C VAL A 164 -6.44 1.48 16.80
N THR A 165 -6.56 2.77 17.12
CA THR A 165 -5.67 3.80 16.58
C THR A 165 -4.20 3.58 16.94
N LYS A 166 -3.90 2.88 18.03
CA LYS A 166 -2.53 2.59 18.45
C LYS A 166 -1.82 1.63 17.50
N PHE A 167 -2.57 0.75 16.83
CA PHE A 167 -2.01 -0.28 15.94
C PHE A 167 -1.47 0.25 14.60
N GLY A 168 -1.84 1.44 14.18
CA GLY A 168 -1.30 2.07 12.96
C GLY A 168 -0.06 2.96 13.20
N GLY A 169 0.73 2.69 14.20
CA GLY A 169 1.94 3.44 14.53
C GLY A 169 2.99 2.55 15.17
N SER A 170 3.47 2.94 16.35
CA SER A 170 4.52 2.17 17.07
C SER A 170 4.12 0.72 17.35
N TYR A 171 2.86 0.43 17.64
CA TYR A 171 2.39 -0.94 17.86
C TYR A 171 2.46 -1.81 16.61
N GLU A 172 2.31 -1.23 15.41
CA GLU A 172 2.51 -1.94 14.15
C GLU A 172 3.97 -2.42 14.04
N ALA A 173 4.93 -1.56 14.38
CA ALA A 173 6.34 -1.93 14.40
C ALA A 173 6.60 -3.09 15.39
N TYR A 174 5.96 -3.07 16.57
CA TYR A 174 6.08 -4.18 17.54
C TYR A 174 5.46 -5.48 17.01
N ILE A 175 4.32 -5.42 16.33
CA ILE A 175 3.70 -6.59 15.70
C ILE A 175 4.62 -7.16 14.62
N LEU A 176 5.18 -6.30 13.76
CA LEU A 176 6.13 -6.74 12.72
C LEU A 176 7.38 -7.34 13.34
N ALA A 177 7.91 -6.74 14.42
CA ALA A 177 9.06 -7.31 15.14
C ALA A 177 8.73 -8.69 15.74
N GLY A 178 7.54 -8.83 16.36
CA GLY A 178 7.08 -10.11 16.91
C GLY A 178 6.88 -11.19 15.84
N LEU A 179 6.27 -10.86 14.71
CA LEU A 179 6.10 -11.77 13.57
C LEU A 179 7.46 -12.15 12.95
N GLY A 180 8.39 -11.20 12.87
CA GLY A 180 9.77 -11.46 12.44
C GLY A 180 10.47 -12.43 13.36
N ALA A 181 10.43 -12.19 14.68
CA ALA A 181 11.01 -13.08 15.68
C ALA A 181 10.39 -14.50 15.60
N TYR A 182 9.06 -14.58 15.48
CA TYR A 182 8.35 -15.84 15.28
C TYR A 182 8.85 -16.60 14.03
N GLY A 183 8.99 -15.89 12.89
CA GLY A 183 9.52 -16.46 11.65
C GLY A 183 10.97 -16.95 11.78
N PHE A 184 11.81 -16.24 12.54
CA PHE A 184 13.19 -16.63 12.83
C PHE A 184 13.26 -17.86 13.73
N ILE A 185 12.51 -17.89 14.83
CA ILE A 185 12.49 -19.00 15.81
C ILE A 185 11.98 -20.29 15.15
N LEU A 186 10.89 -20.21 14.40
CA LEU A 186 10.31 -21.37 13.72
C LEU A 186 10.96 -21.72 12.39
N LYS A 187 12.01 -20.98 11.99
CA LYS A 187 12.70 -21.17 10.69
C LYS A 187 11.75 -21.13 9.50
N ASN A 188 10.68 -20.32 9.59
CA ASN A 188 9.69 -20.17 8.53
C ASN A 188 10.09 -19.04 7.59
N GLU A 189 10.73 -19.40 6.47
CA GLU A 189 11.25 -18.43 5.51
C GLU A 189 10.14 -17.55 4.88
N LYS A 190 8.91 -18.07 4.70
CA LYS A 190 7.80 -17.27 4.18
C LYS A 190 7.40 -16.14 5.13
N ILE A 191 7.17 -16.47 6.42
CA ILE A 191 6.82 -15.46 7.44
C ILE A 191 7.94 -14.44 7.59
N LYS A 192 9.19 -14.93 7.67
CA LYS A 192 10.38 -14.08 7.79
C LYS A 192 10.51 -13.09 6.64
N THR A 193 10.41 -13.58 5.40
CA THR A 193 10.49 -12.75 4.20
C THR A 193 9.33 -11.77 4.14
N THR A 194 8.09 -12.23 4.36
CA THR A 194 6.91 -11.33 4.36
C THR A 194 7.03 -10.22 5.39
N THR A 195 7.51 -10.53 6.59
CA THR A 195 7.69 -9.52 7.64
C THR A 195 8.79 -8.52 7.28
N LEU A 196 9.91 -8.98 6.69
CA LEU A 196 10.95 -8.08 6.21
C LEU A 196 10.44 -7.14 5.10
N LEU A 197 9.63 -7.65 4.18
CA LEU A 197 8.98 -6.83 3.15
C LEU A 197 7.98 -5.84 3.76
N ALA A 198 7.21 -6.26 4.76
CA ALA A 198 6.29 -5.37 5.45
C ALA A 198 7.03 -4.24 6.19
N THR A 199 8.21 -4.51 6.78
CA THR A 199 9.04 -3.46 7.36
C THR A 199 9.61 -2.51 6.32
N GLN A 200 9.99 -2.99 5.14
CA GLN A 200 10.41 -2.13 4.02
C GLN A 200 9.24 -1.23 3.57
N ALA A 201 8.06 -1.81 3.39
CA ALA A 201 6.87 -1.05 3.00
C ALA A 201 6.46 -0.01 4.06
N TYR A 202 6.58 -0.37 5.34
CA TYR A 202 6.38 0.57 6.45
C TYR A 202 7.33 1.78 6.36
N ILE A 203 8.63 1.52 6.20
CA ILE A 203 9.66 2.58 6.14
C ILE A 203 9.47 3.44 4.88
N THR A 204 9.26 2.82 3.73
CA THR A 204 9.08 3.52 2.44
C THR A 204 7.82 4.38 2.45
N GLY A 205 6.69 3.84 2.92
CA GLY A 205 5.44 4.57 3.05
C GLY A 205 5.53 5.72 4.05
N ALA A 206 6.20 5.50 5.19
CA ALA A 206 6.42 6.56 6.19
C ALA A 206 7.32 7.70 5.66
N ALA A 207 8.31 7.37 4.85
CA ALA A 207 9.17 8.38 4.21
C ALA A 207 8.38 9.23 3.21
N MET A 208 7.61 8.59 2.32
CA MET A 208 6.81 9.30 1.32
C MET A 208 5.72 10.14 1.96
N GLU A 209 4.99 9.59 2.95
CA GLU A 209 3.94 10.35 3.64
C GLU A 209 4.49 11.58 4.37
N SER A 210 5.71 11.48 4.91
CA SER A 210 6.37 12.61 5.57
C SER A 210 6.68 13.74 4.60
N VAL A 211 7.12 13.42 3.39
CA VAL A 211 7.32 14.40 2.31
C VAL A 211 6.01 15.04 1.89
N LEU A 212 4.96 14.24 1.68
CA LEU A 212 3.65 14.75 1.30
C LEU A 212 3.02 15.62 2.40
N LYS A 213 3.23 15.30 3.67
CA LYS A 213 2.84 16.15 4.80
C LYS A 213 3.53 17.50 4.78
N PHE A 214 4.84 17.49 4.54
CA PHE A 214 5.61 18.73 4.41
C PHE A 214 5.11 19.59 3.24
N LEU A 215 4.88 18.98 2.08
CA LEU A 215 4.42 19.68 0.88
C LEU A 215 3.01 20.22 1.02
N SER A 216 2.11 19.46 1.64
CA SER A 216 0.70 19.82 1.76
C SER A 216 0.42 20.86 2.85
N GLY A 217 1.12 20.75 3.97
CA GLY A 217 0.89 21.60 5.14
C GLY A 217 -0.58 21.61 5.58
N ARG A 218 -1.31 20.51 5.39
CA ARG A 218 -2.75 20.46 5.67
C ARG A 218 -3.04 20.47 7.16
N GLN A 219 -3.99 21.32 7.55
CA GLN A 219 -4.41 21.50 8.94
C GLN A 219 -5.20 20.30 9.44
N ARG A 220 -4.94 19.91 10.71
CA ARG A 220 -5.64 18.81 11.37
C ARG A 220 -6.98 19.24 11.94
N PRO A 221 -8.01 18.35 11.96
CA PRO A 221 -9.34 18.69 12.45
C PRO A 221 -9.39 18.97 13.96
N TYR A 222 -8.47 18.43 14.76
CA TYR A 222 -8.47 18.67 16.22
C TYR A 222 -7.96 20.06 16.62
N TYR A 223 -7.40 20.83 15.68
CA TYR A 223 -6.83 22.14 16.00
C TYR A 223 -7.91 23.14 16.41
N TYR A 224 -9.13 22.98 15.92
CA TYR A 224 -10.24 23.83 16.29
C TYR A 224 -11.02 23.23 17.45
N ASP A 225 -11.37 24.07 18.43
CA ASP A 225 -12.35 23.72 19.43
C ASP A 225 -13.74 23.74 18.79
N PRO A 226 -14.42 22.59 18.68
CA PRO A 226 -15.74 22.55 18.00
C PRO A 226 -16.81 23.40 18.70
N ARG A 227 -16.52 23.93 19.88
CA ARG A 227 -17.43 24.84 20.60
C ARG A 227 -17.32 26.29 20.12
N TYR A 228 -16.20 26.68 19.50
CA TYR A 228 -15.94 28.09 19.16
C TYR A 228 -15.68 28.32 17.67
N VAL A 229 -15.09 27.38 16.97
CA VAL A 229 -14.70 27.52 15.56
C VAL A 229 -14.92 26.20 14.83
N GLU A 230 -15.57 26.24 13.65
CA GLU A 230 -15.65 25.07 12.79
C GLU A 230 -14.26 24.70 12.24
N ALA A 231 -13.93 23.43 12.29
CA ALA A 231 -12.70 22.93 11.72
C ALA A 231 -12.73 23.07 10.19
N GLU A 232 -11.69 23.61 9.61
CA GLU A 232 -11.58 23.78 8.17
C GLU A 232 -10.42 22.95 7.59
N PRO A 233 -10.63 22.16 6.51
CA PRO A 233 -9.60 21.33 5.89
C PRO A 233 -8.66 22.18 4.99
N LYS A 234 -7.98 23.18 5.57
CA LYS A 234 -7.11 24.11 4.85
C LYS A 234 -5.73 23.50 4.56
N PHE A 235 -5.20 23.79 3.36
CA PHE A 235 -3.82 23.52 2.96
C PHE A 235 -3.02 24.83 3.02
N HIS A 236 -1.89 24.78 3.71
CA HIS A 236 -1.01 25.95 3.89
C HIS A 236 0.29 25.82 3.09
N GLY A 237 0.51 24.69 2.43
CA GLY A 237 1.73 24.44 1.64
C GLY A 237 2.97 24.13 2.51
N PRO A 238 4.14 24.04 1.86
CA PRO A 238 5.40 23.77 2.53
C PRO A 238 5.83 24.93 3.44
N PHE A 239 6.74 24.64 4.39
CA PHE A 239 7.32 25.60 5.34
C PHE A 239 6.36 26.15 6.41
N THR A 240 5.16 25.62 6.51
CA THR A 240 4.22 26.02 7.57
C THR A 240 4.61 25.38 8.90
N SER A 241 4.91 26.21 9.91
CA SER A 241 5.41 25.78 11.21
C SER A 241 4.40 25.90 12.34
N GLY A 242 3.10 25.95 12.02
CA GLY A 242 2.06 26.06 13.04
C GLY A 242 2.14 24.93 14.08
N LYS A 243 2.22 25.31 15.36
CA LYS A 243 2.22 24.38 16.50
C LYS A 243 1.03 24.71 17.41
N ASP A 244 0.47 23.70 18.05
CA ASP A 244 -0.50 23.87 19.12
C ASP A 244 0.20 24.31 20.44
N VAL A 245 -0.60 24.56 21.47
CA VAL A 245 -0.12 24.96 22.79
C VAL A 245 0.83 23.94 23.43
N ASN A 246 0.82 22.70 22.98
CA ASN A 246 1.69 21.61 23.43
C ASN A 246 2.91 21.42 22.51
N GLY A 247 3.18 22.34 21.58
CA GLY A 247 4.29 22.26 20.64
C GLY A 247 4.10 21.25 19.49
N LYS A 248 2.92 20.64 19.36
CA LYS A 248 2.61 19.64 18.34
C LYS A 248 2.25 20.31 17.01
N ARG A 249 2.84 19.81 15.91
CA ARG A 249 2.53 20.34 14.57
C ARG A 249 1.07 20.15 14.21
N ILE A 250 0.40 21.25 13.85
CA ILE A 250 -0.99 21.28 13.44
C ILE A 250 -1.17 21.08 11.92
N ASN A 251 -0.17 21.45 11.14
CA ASN A 251 -0.18 21.40 9.67
C ASN A 251 0.50 20.12 9.15
N SER A 252 0.04 18.95 9.59
CA SER A 252 0.61 17.66 9.22
C SER A 252 -0.47 16.59 9.05
N SER A 253 -1.63 17.01 8.49
CA SER A 253 -2.78 16.12 8.36
C SER A 253 -2.68 15.20 7.15
N PHE A 254 -2.29 15.69 5.99
CA PHE A 254 -2.38 14.97 4.71
C PHE A 254 -1.01 14.44 4.26
N PRO A 255 -0.95 13.17 3.85
CA PRO A 255 -1.92 12.09 4.08
C PRO A 255 -1.84 11.52 5.50
N SER A 256 -2.76 10.58 5.85
CA SER A 256 -2.75 9.91 7.15
C SER A 256 -1.64 8.86 7.24
N GLY A 257 -0.60 9.11 8.05
CA GLY A 257 0.54 8.21 8.19
C GLY A 257 0.16 6.85 8.78
N HIS A 258 -0.68 6.80 9.83
CA HIS A 258 -1.17 5.54 10.39
C HIS A 258 -1.89 4.68 9.35
N THR A 259 -2.68 5.32 8.49
CA THR A 259 -3.37 4.61 7.41
C THR A 259 -2.38 4.15 6.33
N THR A 260 -1.41 4.99 5.99
CA THR A 260 -0.39 4.66 4.97
C THR A 260 0.39 3.42 5.37
N VAL A 261 0.96 3.39 6.57
CA VAL A 261 1.77 2.25 6.99
C VAL A 261 0.94 0.98 7.18
N ALA A 262 -0.25 1.10 7.75
CA ALA A 262 -1.15 -0.04 7.93
C ALA A 262 -1.59 -0.66 6.58
N PHE A 263 -1.94 0.15 5.58
CA PHE A 263 -2.27 -0.36 4.25
C PHE A 263 -1.04 -0.89 3.51
N ALA A 264 0.15 -0.32 3.72
CA ALA A 264 1.39 -0.81 3.13
C ALA A 264 1.70 -2.24 3.64
N ALA A 265 1.69 -2.45 4.95
CA ALA A 265 1.88 -3.77 5.53
C ALA A 265 0.76 -4.75 5.13
N ALA A 266 -0.51 -4.32 5.20
CA ALA A 266 -1.66 -5.13 4.79
C ALA A 266 -1.53 -5.61 3.33
N THR A 267 -1.07 -4.75 2.43
CA THR A 267 -0.86 -5.10 1.02
C THR A 267 0.25 -6.13 0.85
N VAL A 268 1.34 -6.00 1.59
CA VAL A 268 2.41 -7.01 1.59
C VAL A 268 1.87 -8.36 2.04
N PHE A 269 1.19 -8.45 3.18
CA PHE A 269 0.60 -9.71 3.65
C PHE A 269 -0.44 -10.25 2.67
N ALA A 270 -1.29 -9.41 2.11
CA ALA A 270 -2.29 -9.81 1.13
C ALA A 270 -1.67 -10.38 -0.15
N MET A 271 -0.59 -9.82 -0.63
CA MET A 271 0.09 -10.29 -1.84
C MET A 271 0.89 -11.56 -1.61
N GLU A 272 1.57 -11.69 -0.47
CA GLU A 272 2.40 -12.84 -0.13
C GLU A 272 1.56 -14.07 0.28
N TYR A 273 0.35 -13.85 0.81
CA TYR A 273 -0.57 -14.91 1.24
C TYR A 273 -1.86 -14.94 0.43
N ARG A 274 -1.78 -14.64 -0.87
CA ARG A 274 -2.97 -14.65 -1.75
C ARG A 274 -3.66 -16.01 -1.86
N ASP A 275 -2.93 -17.09 -1.58
CA ASP A 275 -3.44 -18.47 -1.48
C ASP A 275 -4.30 -18.71 -0.23
N ARG A 276 -4.32 -17.77 0.70
CA ARG A 276 -5.06 -17.83 1.98
C ARG A 276 -6.04 -16.67 2.06
N PRO A 277 -7.30 -16.81 1.59
CA PRO A 277 -8.23 -15.70 1.42
C PRO A 277 -8.54 -14.92 2.70
N LEU A 278 -8.40 -15.56 3.87
CA LEU A 278 -8.58 -14.91 5.16
C LEU A 278 -7.48 -13.88 5.46
N VAL A 279 -6.24 -14.06 4.94
CA VAL A 279 -5.15 -13.13 5.23
C VAL A 279 -5.39 -11.76 4.60
N PRO A 280 -5.67 -11.63 3.29
CA PRO A 280 -6.06 -10.34 2.71
C PRO A 280 -7.26 -9.71 3.41
N LEU A 281 -8.30 -10.50 3.70
CA LEU A 281 -9.52 -10.01 4.36
C LEU A 281 -9.20 -9.40 5.74
N ILE A 282 -8.48 -10.13 6.59
CA ILE A 282 -8.13 -9.66 7.94
C ILE A 282 -7.19 -8.44 7.86
N SER A 283 -6.17 -8.49 7.00
CA SER A 283 -5.17 -7.43 6.89
C SER A 283 -5.79 -6.11 6.43
N TYR A 284 -6.60 -6.12 5.38
CA TYR A 284 -7.27 -4.90 4.89
C TYR A 284 -8.38 -4.43 5.83
N SER A 285 -9.10 -5.35 6.50
CA SER A 285 -10.09 -4.96 7.50
C SER A 285 -9.43 -4.26 8.69
N ALA A 286 -8.30 -4.78 9.18
CA ALA A 286 -7.53 -4.15 10.25
C ALA A 286 -7.01 -2.76 9.82
N ALA A 287 -6.42 -2.63 8.64
CA ALA A 287 -5.94 -1.36 8.11
C ALA A 287 -7.08 -0.33 7.94
N THR A 288 -8.26 -0.78 7.49
CA THR A 288 -9.45 0.07 7.36
C THR A 288 -9.93 0.55 8.73
N LEU A 289 -10.02 -0.32 9.73
CA LEU A 289 -10.40 0.05 11.10
C LEU A 289 -9.41 1.05 11.70
N ILE A 290 -8.10 0.88 11.46
CA ILE A 290 -7.08 1.84 11.86
C ILE A 290 -7.35 3.20 11.17
N GLY A 291 -7.60 3.22 9.87
CA GLY A 291 -7.94 4.44 9.13
C GLY A 291 -9.18 5.14 9.69
N LEU A 292 -10.27 4.40 9.90
CA LEU A 292 -11.52 4.94 10.47
C LEU A 292 -11.31 5.49 11.89
N SER A 293 -10.48 4.82 12.69
CA SER A 293 -10.15 5.30 14.04
C SER A 293 -9.47 6.67 14.03
N ARG A 294 -8.77 7.04 12.94
CA ARG A 294 -8.13 8.35 12.82
C ARG A 294 -9.14 9.48 12.66
N ILE A 295 -10.29 9.19 12.03
CA ILE A 295 -11.40 10.15 11.87
C ILE A 295 -12.11 10.31 13.22
N THR A 296 -12.49 9.22 13.86
CA THR A 296 -13.19 9.25 15.16
C THR A 296 -12.33 9.83 16.28
N GLU A 297 -11.01 9.67 16.24
CA GLU A 297 -10.05 10.32 17.16
C GLU A 297 -9.75 11.78 16.76
N ASN A 298 -10.46 12.34 15.79
CA ASN A 298 -10.30 13.73 15.34
C ASN A 298 -8.86 14.10 14.91
N LYS A 299 -8.12 13.14 14.33
CA LYS A 299 -6.71 13.32 13.96
C LYS A 299 -6.52 13.60 12.48
N HIS A 300 -7.43 13.11 11.64
CA HIS A 300 -7.36 13.19 10.19
C HIS A 300 -8.74 13.35 9.58
N TRP A 301 -8.79 13.99 8.41
CA TRP A 301 -9.96 14.06 7.56
C TRP A 301 -10.18 12.75 6.80
N ILE A 302 -11.38 12.50 6.28
CA ILE A 302 -11.64 11.28 5.50
C ILE A 302 -10.78 11.23 4.24
N THR A 303 -10.53 12.36 3.59
CA THR A 303 -9.60 12.43 2.45
C THR A 303 -8.17 12.08 2.82
N ASP A 304 -7.67 12.47 4.01
CA ASP A 304 -6.33 12.08 4.47
C ASP A 304 -6.21 10.57 4.62
N VAL A 305 -7.27 9.94 5.13
CA VAL A 305 -7.36 8.49 5.32
C VAL A 305 -7.42 7.77 3.99
N PHE A 306 -8.25 8.25 3.06
CA PHE A 306 -8.35 7.71 1.71
C PHE A 306 -7.01 7.74 0.97
N PHE A 307 -6.38 8.92 0.87
CA PHE A 307 -5.08 9.03 0.20
C PHE A 307 -3.97 8.28 0.93
N GLY A 308 -4.01 8.19 2.27
CA GLY A 308 -3.13 7.34 3.04
C GLY A 308 -3.26 5.87 2.67
N GLY A 309 -4.50 5.36 2.55
CA GLY A 309 -4.77 3.99 2.12
C GLY A 309 -4.28 3.69 0.70
N VAL A 310 -4.55 4.61 -0.23
CA VAL A 310 -4.08 4.52 -1.63
C VAL A 310 -2.55 4.50 -1.69
N LEU A 311 -1.88 5.43 -1.01
CA LEU A 311 -0.42 5.48 -0.94
C LEU A 311 0.14 4.18 -0.38
N GLY A 312 -0.36 3.72 0.79
CA GLY A 312 0.08 2.47 1.40
C GLY A 312 -0.11 1.26 0.50
N TYR A 313 -1.24 1.16 -0.21
CA TYR A 313 -1.48 0.09 -1.17
C TYR A 313 -0.42 0.07 -2.28
N PHE A 314 -0.12 1.21 -2.90
CA PHE A 314 0.87 1.28 -3.96
C PHE A 314 2.29 1.01 -3.45
N THR A 315 2.65 1.53 -2.27
CA THR A 315 3.94 1.26 -1.62
C THR A 315 4.12 -0.24 -1.34
N GLY A 316 3.14 -0.89 -0.70
CA GLY A 316 3.21 -2.33 -0.43
C GLY A 316 3.35 -3.16 -1.71
N ARG A 317 2.59 -2.80 -2.75
CA ARG A 317 2.67 -3.45 -4.06
C ARG A 317 4.04 -3.25 -4.73
N LEU A 318 4.61 -2.06 -4.64
CA LEU A 318 5.95 -1.75 -5.18
C LEU A 318 7.00 -2.62 -4.51
N VAL A 319 7.02 -2.68 -3.19
CA VAL A 319 7.99 -3.45 -2.40
C VAL A 319 7.93 -4.94 -2.74
N VAL A 320 6.73 -5.54 -2.76
CA VAL A 320 6.56 -6.95 -3.12
C VAL A 320 7.02 -7.23 -4.54
N ASN A 321 6.66 -6.38 -5.50
CA ASN A 321 7.06 -6.56 -6.90
C ASN A 321 8.59 -6.45 -7.06
N ASN A 322 9.24 -5.51 -6.38
CA ASN A 322 10.69 -5.37 -6.40
C ASN A 322 11.39 -6.61 -5.83
N TYR A 323 10.91 -7.12 -4.70
CA TYR A 323 11.45 -8.34 -4.13
C TYR A 323 11.31 -9.53 -5.10
N HIS A 324 10.16 -9.74 -5.72
CA HIS A 324 9.97 -10.85 -6.64
C HIS A 324 10.85 -10.72 -7.89
N ARG A 325 11.06 -9.52 -8.39
CA ARG A 325 12.04 -9.27 -9.47
C ARG A 325 13.46 -9.62 -9.03
N TYR A 326 13.85 -9.19 -7.84
CA TYR A 326 15.16 -9.49 -7.26
C TYR A 326 15.37 -10.99 -7.03
N ALA A 327 14.37 -11.70 -6.48
CA ALA A 327 14.41 -13.13 -6.26
C ALA A 327 14.59 -13.91 -7.59
N LYS A 328 13.92 -13.48 -8.67
CA LYS A 328 14.14 -14.04 -10.02
C LYS A 328 15.56 -13.82 -10.54
N LEU A 329 16.20 -12.70 -10.21
CA LEU A 329 17.58 -12.42 -10.59
C LEU A 329 18.58 -13.30 -9.85
N LYS A 330 18.35 -13.54 -8.55
CA LYS A 330 19.23 -14.39 -7.71
C LYS A 330 19.06 -15.87 -7.96
N ALA A 331 17.84 -16.29 -8.24
CA ALA A 331 17.51 -17.66 -8.62
C ALA A 331 16.99 -17.64 -10.07
N PRO A 332 17.85 -17.33 -11.05
CA PRO A 332 17.46 -17.54 -12.43
C PRO A 332 16.99 -18.98 -12.48
N ASN A 333 15.84 -19.23 -13.13
CA ASN A 333 15.38 -20.58 -13.39
C ASN A 333 16.65 -21.40 -13.68
N GLN A 334 17.05 -22.21 -12.75
CA GLN A 334 17.91 -23.30 -13.07
C GLN A 334 17.05 -24.15 -14.01
N LYS A 335 17.10 -23.84 -15.29
CA LYS A 335 17.07 -24.88 -16.30
C LYS A 335 18.16 -25.82 -15.82
N LYS A 336 17.78 -26.73 -14.95
CA LYS A 336 18.61 -27.85 -14.66
C LYS A 336 18.65 -28.59 -15.99
N ASN A 337 19.65 -28.26 -16.79
CA ASN A 337 20.10 -29.15 -17.82
C ASN A 337 20.35 -30.47 -17.07
N SER A 338 19.35 -31.30 -16.99
CA SER A 338 19.47 -32.58 -16.30
C SER A 338 19.57 -33.63 -17.39
N ILE A 339 20.71 -34.28 -17.39
CA ILE A 339 20.88 -35.50 -18.16
C ILE A 339 20.44 -36.65 -17.24
N SER A 340 19.34 -37.30 -17.62
CA SER A 340 18.89 -38.52 -16.93
C SER A 340 19.10 -39.72 -17.88
N PHE A 341 19.76 -40.73 -17.35
CA PHE A 341 19.92 -41.99 -18.05
C PHE A 341 18.75 -42.90 -17.63
N ASN A 342 18.00 -43.42 -18.58
CA ASN A 342 16.93 -44.38 -18.35
C ASN A 342 17.16 -45.63 -19.18
N LEU A 343 16.86 -46.78 -18.60
CA LEU A 343 16.90 -48.10 -19.24
C LEU A 343 15.43 -48.52 -19.44
N GLN A 344 15.03 -48.69 -20.67
CA GLN A 344 13.72 -49.25 -21.01
C GLN A 344 13.89 -50.68 -21.49
N TYR A 345 13.08 -51.58 -20.90
CA TYR A 345 13.00 -52.94 -21.33
C TYR A 345 11.70 -53.15 -22.11
N GLN A 346 11.80 -53.37 -23.42
CA GLN A 346 10.67 -53.68 -24.28
C GLN A 346 11.02 -54.82 -25.27
N TYR A 347 10.11 -55.72 -25.43
CA TYR A 347 10.26 -56.83 -26.37
C TYR A 347 11.56 -57.65 -26.25
N GLY A 348 11.98 -57.98 -25.01
CA GLY A 348 13.18 -58.72 -24.75
C GLY A 348 14.51 -57.99 -24.98
N ARG A 349 14.47 -56.69 -25.24
CA ARG A 349 15.68 -55.87 -25.43
C ARG A 349 15.73 -54.72 -24.45
N VAL A 350 16.93 -54.48 -23.96
CA VAL A 350 17.23 -53.32 -23.07
C VAL A 350 17.69 -52.20 -23.97
N THR A 351 16.92 -51.10 -24.02
CA THR A 351 17.29 -49.86 -24.74
C THR A 351 17.74 -48.81 -23.75
N PRO A 352 19.02 -48.40 -23.77
CA PRO A 352 19.46 -47.25 -23.00
C PRO A 352 18.91 -45.96 -23.64
N GLY A 353 18.29 -45.09 -22.83
CA GLY A 353 17.80 -43.81 -23.22
C GLY A 353 18.50 -42.68 -22.46
N LEU A 354 18.81 -41.60 -23.10
CA LEU A 354 19.38 -40.39 -22.51
C LEU A 354 18.38 -39.27 -22.72
N THR A 355 17.83 -38.80 -21.60
CA THR A 355 16.88 -37.65 -21.64
C THR A 355 17.65 -36.40 -21.21
N TYR A 356 17.81 -35.45 -22.12
CA TYR A 356 18.33 -34.14 -21.83
C TYR A 356 17.17 -33.14 -21.69
N LYS A 357 17.02 -32.60 -20.48
CA LYS A 357 16.10 -31.45 -20.21
C LYS A 357 16.92 -30.17 -20.30
N PHE A 358 16.54 -29.29 -21.22
CA PHE A 358 17.07 -27.93 -21.38
C PHE A 358 16.07 -26.87 -20.91
#